data_418458a4bbbdcfb7a1e30e12f18c9c3b
#
_entry.id   418458a4bbbdcfb7a1e30e12f18c9c3b
#
_cell.length_a   1.000
_cell.length_b   1.000
_cell.length_c   1.000
_cell.angle_alpha   90.00
_cell.angle_beta   90.00
_cell.angle_gamma   90.00
#
_symmetry.space_group_name_H-M   'P 1'
#
loop_
_entity.id
_entity.type
_entity.pdbx_description
1 polymer ?
#
loop_
_entity_poly.entity_id
_entity_poly.type
_entity_poly.pdbx_seq_one_letter_code
_entity_poly.pdbx_strand_id
1 'polypeptide(L)'
;MSPAPQVIGIVGSAGAYGRWLHRFFEQQMGMQVIGHDPADAASHTPEQLLERAEVLVFSAPIRQTPALIAQYVQQSAGREAGRLWLDVTSVKQAPVQAMLASQAEVVGLHPMTAPPKSPTLKGRVMVVCQARLQHWQPWLARLCSALQAECVQASPEHHDKVMALVQAMVHATHLAQAGVLRDYAPELGSLAALLPYRSASFELDTAIIARILSLNPAIYEDIQFGNPHVLPMLERLITQLQTLQAQVARGDDDARAAFRQQLLLDNRDALGETSVAEGNYTFERVGYLLADLTERQALSVHLPEDRAGSLRALLHVFEQHGISLASI
;
A
#
# COMPACT_ATOMS: atom_id res chain seq x y z
N MET A 1 24.22 -23.10 -1.38
CA MET A 1 22.92 -22.65 -1.95
C MET A 1 21.83 -23.34 -1.16
N SER A 2 20.97 -22.59 -0.46
CA SER A 2 19.77 -23.19 0.15
C SER A 2 18.91 -23.77 -0.94
N PRO A 3 18.37 -25.00 -0.81
CA PRO A 3 17.41 -25.52 -1.76
C PRO A 3 16.21 -24.57 -1.82
N ALA A 4 15.61 -24.41 -2.99
CA ALA A 4 14.35 -23.69 -3.09
C ALA A 4 13.31 -24.42 -2.23
N PRO A 5 12.47 -23.71 -1.43
CA PRO A 5 11.44 -24.39 -0.65
C PRO A 5 10.52 -25.16 -1.58
N GLN A 6 10.11 -26.33 -1.18
CA GLN A 6 9.19 -27.13 -1.97
C GLN A 6 7.74 -26.71 -1.75
N VAL A 7 7.42 -26.24 -0.54
CA VAL A 7 6.06 -25.89 -0.14
C VAL A 7 5.99 -24.52 0.57
N ILE A 8 5.11 -23.67 0.06
CA ILE A 8 4.73 -22.39 0.68
C ILE A 8 3.38 -22.55 1.38
N GLY A 9 3.30 -22.18 2.65
CA GLY A 9 2.04 -22.10 3.39
C GLY A 9 1.51 -20.67 3.43
N ILE A 10 0.21 -20.46 3.15
CA ILE A 10 -0.45 -19.15 3.24
C ILE A 10 -1.55 -19.22 4.27
N VAL A 11 -1.43 -18.43 5.33
CA VAL A 11 -2.47 -18.21 6.34
C VAL A 11 -3.29 -17.00 5.92
N GLY A 12 -4.62 -17.15 5.76
CA GLY A 12 -5.49 -16.16 5.15
C GLY A 12 -5.56 -16.32 3.62
N SER A 13 -5.51 -17.57 3.13
CA SER A 13 -5.41 -17.91 1.70
C SER A 13 -6.64 -17.51 0.88
N ALA A 14 -7.85 -17.44 1.47
CA ALA A 14 -9.06 -17.00 0.80
C ALA A 14 -9.21 -15.47 0.73
N GLY A 15 -8.36 -14.70 1.43
CA GLY A 15 -8.28 -13.25 1.32
C GLY A 15 -7.81 -12.80 -0.07
N ALA A 16 -8.06 -11.53 -0.42
CA ALA A 16 -7.67 -11.00 -1.73
C ALA A 16 -6.14 -11.09 -1.97
N TYR A 17 -5.34 -10.73 -0.96
CA TYR A 17 -3.89 -10.85 -1.03
C TYR A 17 -3.43 -12.32 -0.98
N GLY A 18 -4.07 -13.15 -0.12
CA GLY A 18 -3.77 -14.58 -0.05
C GLY A 18 -3.94 -15.29 -1.40
N ARG A 19 -5.05 -15.04 -2.10
CA ARG A 19 -5.27 -15.57 -3.45
C ARG A 19 -4.28 -15.05 -4.49
N TRP A 20 -3.86 -13.79 -4.39
CA TRP A 20 -2.86 -13.23 -5.28
C TRP A 20 -1.49 -13.89 -5.04
N LEU A 21 -1.06 -14.00 -3.78
CA LEU A 21 0.18 -14.67 -3.39
C LEU A 21 0.20 -16.14 -3.82
N HIS A 22 -0.92 -16.84 -3.68
CA HIS A 22 -1.04 -18.23 -4.14
C HIS A 22 -0.70 -18.34 -5.63
N ARG A 23 -1.38 -17.57 -6.47
CA ARG A 23 -1.09 -17.55 -7.92
C ARG A 23 0.34 -17.12 -8.22
N PHE A 24 0.86 -16.12 -7.53
CA PHE A 24 2.22 -15.63 -7.71
C PHE A 24 3.25 -16.72 -7.42
N PHE A 25 3.18 -17.39 -6.28
CA PHE A 25 4.12 -18.46 -5.94
C PHE A 25 4.05 -19.65 -6.88
N GLU A 26 2.86 -20.05 -7.31
CA GLU A 26 2.70 -21.15 -8.26
C GLU A 26 3.19 -20.77 -9.67
N GLN A 27 2.73 -19.63 -10.19
CA GLN A 27 2.91 -19.31 -11.61
C GLN A 27 4.23 -18.58 -11.89
N GLN A 28 4.70 -17.72 -10.98
CA GLN A 28 5.91 -16.94 -11.18
C GLN A 28 7.14 -17.58 -10.56
N MET A 29 6.98 -18.37 -9.51
CA MET A 29 8.09 -19.01 -8.82
C MET A 29 8.12 -20.54 -8.97
N GLY A 30 7.07 -21.16 -9.51
CA GLY A 30 6.98 -22.62 -9.73
C GLY A 30 6.93 -23.43 -8.44
N MET A 31 6.32 -22.89 -7.36
CA MET A 31 6.30 -23.52 -6.05
C MET A 31 4.98 -24.20 -5.76
N GLN A 32 5.00 -25.24 -4.94
CA GLN A 32 3.78 -25.82 -4.40
C GLN A 32 3.24 -24.90 -3.32
N VAL A 33 1.93 -24.59 -3.37
CA VAL A 33 1.28 -23.70 -2.38
C VAL A 33 0.15 -24.47 -1.69
N ILE A 34 0.10 -24.34 -0.36
CA ILE A 34 -1.00 -24.82 0.47
C ILE A 34 -1.54 -23.63 1.29
N GLY A 35 -2.84 -23.59 1.53
CA GLY A 35 -3.48 -22.47 2.22
C GLY A 35 -4.32 -22.91 3.39
N HIS A 36 -4.42 -22.06 4.41
CA HIS A 36 -5.41 -22.14 5.47
C HIS A 36 -6.22 -20.84 5.53
N ASP A 37 -7.53 -20.98 5.56
CA ASP A 37 -8.46 -19.87 5.80
C ASP A 37 -9.73 -20.39 6.47
N PRO A 38 -10.17 -19.80 7.61
CA PRO A 38 -11.40 -20.22 8.27
C PRO A 38 -12.67 -20.07 7.41
N ALA A 39 -12.63 -19.18 6.39
CA ALA A 39 -13.74 -18.98 5.46
C ALA A 39 -13.79 -20.06 4.36
N ASP A 40 -12.78 -20.91 4.26
CA ASP A 40 -12.71 -22.00 3.27
C ASP A 40 -12.59 -23.36 3.98
N ALA A 41 -13.69 -24.07 4.09
CA ALA A 41 -13.76 -25.37 4.73
C ALA A 41 -12.92 -26.47 4.02
N ALA A 42 -12.53 -26.25 2.77
CA ALA A 42 -11.67 -27.17 2.01
C ALA A 42 -10.18 -26.84 2.19
N SER A 43 -9.84 -25.75 2.88
CA SER A 43 -8.45 -25.37 3.14
C SER A 43 -7.77 -26.34 4.11
N HIS A 44 -6.42 -26.34 4.08
CA HIS A 44 -5.61 -27.13 5.00
C HIS A 44 -5.79 -26.65 6.45
N THR A 45 -5.50 -27.53 7.42
CA THR A 45 -5.48 -27.12 8.84
C THR A 45 -4.17 -26.38 9.18
N PRO A 46 -4.13 -25.59 10.28
CA PRO A 46 -2.89 -24.99 10.77
C PRO A 46 -1.77 -26.00 10.99
N GLU A 47 -2.10 -27.19 11.53
CA GLU A 47 -1.14 -28.28 11.75
C GLU A 47 -0.53 -28.75 10.43
N GLN A 48 -1.35 -28.94 9.39
CA GLN A 48 -0.87 -29.35 8.07
C GLN A 48 0.06 -28.30 7.44
N LEU A 49 -0.20 -27.00 7.66
CA LEU A 49 0.71 -25.94 7.23
C LEU A 49 2.04 -26.02 8.00
N LEU A 50 1.96 -26.15 9.33
CA LEU A 50 3.15 -26.25 10.19
C LEU A 50 3.97 -27.53 9.92
N GLU A 51 3.38 -28.59 9.44
CA GLU A 51 4.12 -29.82 9.08
C GLU A 51 4.82 -29.68 7.73
N ARG A 52 4.15 -29.11 6.74
CA ARG A 52 4.54 -29.20 5.33
C ARG A 52 5.24 -27.96 4.79
N ALA A 53 4.88 -26.75 5.27
CA ALA A 53 5.42 -25.52 4.72
C ALA A 53 6.81 -25.22 5.25
N GLU A 54 7.76 -24.95 4.37
CA GLU A 54 9.09 -24.46 4.70
C GLU A 54 9.11 -22.93 4.81
N VAL A 55 8.23 -22.26 4.06
CA VAL A 55 7.96 -20.83 4.17
C VAL A 55 6.50 -20.64 4.53
N LEU A 56 6.21 -19.89 5.58
CA LEU A 56 4.86 -19.57 6.03
C LEU A 56 4.61 -18.07 5.86
N VAL A 57 3.52 -17.71 5.17
CA VAL A 57 3.15 -16.33 4.89
C VAL A 57 1.83 -16.00 5.59
N PHE A 58 1.84 -15.03 6.50
CA PHE A 58 0.65 -14.51 7.18
C PHE A 58 0.04 -13.37 6.36
N SER A 59 -1.14 -13.60 5.82
CA SER A 59 -1.95 -12.67 5.01
C SER A 59 -3.35 -12.50 5.59
N ALA A 60 -3.43 -12.40 6.89
CA ALA A 60 -4.67 -12.20 7.66
C ALA A 60 -4.95 -10.70 7.92
N PRO A 61 -6.15 -10.32 8.41
CA PRO A 61 -6.44 -8.95 8.81
C PRO A 61 -5.43 -8.41 9.83
N ILE A 62 -5.02 -7.14 9.68
CA ILE A 62 -3.91 -6.53 10.42
C ILE A 62 -4.06 -6.74 11.93
N ARG A 63 -5.22 -6.40 12.51
CA ARG A 63 -5.46 -6.52 13.96
C ARG A 63 -5.43 -7.95 14.48
N GLN A 64 -5.72 -8.94 13.65
CA GLN A 64 -5.76 -10.35 14.04
C GLN A 64 -4.38 -11.02 13.91
N THR A 65 -3.53 -10.50 13.02
CA THR A 65 -2.26 -11.14 12.64
C THR A 65 -1.33 -11.41 13.82
N PRO A 66 -1.09 -10.50 14.79
CA PRO A 66 -0.20 -10.81 15.92
C PRO A 66 -0.70 -11.95 16.81
N ALA A 67 -2.01 -11.98 17.13
CA ALA A 67 -2.60 -13.04 17.93
C ALA A 67 -2.59 -14.38 17.18
N LEU A 68 -2.86 -14.35 15.87
CA LEU A 68 -2.81 -15.53 15.01
C LEU A 68 -1.38 -16.10 14.95
N ILE A 69 -0.38 -15.25 14.77
CA ILE A 69 1.04 -15.65 14.80
C ILE A 69 1.38 -16.30 16.15
N ALA A 70 0.94 -15.72 17.28
CA ALA A 70 1.18 -16.30 18.60
C ALA A 70 0.58 -17.71 18.75
N GLN A 71 -0.60 -17.97 18.17
CA GLN A 71 -1.18 -19.31 18.11
C GLN A 71 -0.30 -20.28 17.30
N TYR A 72 0.21 -19.86 16.14
CA TYR A 72 1.12 -20.67 15.33
C TYR A 72 2.44 -20.94 16.05
N VAL A 73 2.99 -19.98 16.81
CA VAL A 73 4.18 -20.20 17.67
C VAL A 73 3.92 -21.29 18.70
N GLN A 74 2.79 -21.24 19.39
CA GLN A 74 2.43 -22.27 20.37
C GLN A 74 2.25 -23.65 19.73
N GLN A 75 1.54 -23.71 18.61
CA GLN A 75 1.26 -24.98 17.92
C GLN A 75 2.51 -25.57 17.26
N SER A 76 3.45 -24.75 16.80
CA SER A 76 4.69 -25.22 16.18
C SER A 76 5.62 -25.90 17.19
N ALA A 77 5.63 -25.42 18.44
CA ALA A 77 6.42 -25.97 19.54
C ALA A 77 7.90 -26.18 19.18
N GLY A 78 8.50 -25.26 18.44
CA GLY A 78 9.91 -25.29 17.99
C GLY A 78 10.15 -26.05 16.67
N ARG A 79 9.13 -26.67 16.08
CA ARG A 79 9.25 -27.37 14.76
C ARG A 79 9.49 -26.43 13.59
N GLU A 80 9.29 -25.14 13.79
CA GLU A 80 9.55 -24.08 12.82
C GLU A 80 11.02 -23.66 12.72
N ALA A 81 11.89 -24.23 13.57
CA ALA A 81 13.33 -23.98 13.48
C ALA A 81 13.88 -24.30 12.07
N GLY A 82 14.65 -23.37 11.50
CA GLY A 82 15.17 -23.47 10.14
C GLY A 82 14.17 -23.12 9.03
N ARG A 83 12.93 -22.77 9.34
CA ARG A 83 11.91 -22.30 8.39
C ARG A 83 11.89 -20.78 8.31
N LEU A 84 11.18 -20.23 7.32
CA LEU A 84 10.99 -18.79 7.12
C LEU A 84 9.54 -18.41 7.37
N TRP A 85 9.31 -17.42 8.22
CA TRP A 85 7.99 -16.83 8.46
C TRP A 85 7.95 -15.40 7.94
N LEU A 86 6.91 -15.10 7.17
CA LEU A 86 6.66 -13.81 6.54
C LEU A 86 5.29 -13.28 6.95
N ASP A 87 5.14 -11.97 7.09
CA ASP A 87 3.83 -11.31 7.11
C ASP A 87 3.75 -10.28 5.98
N VAL A 88 2.54 -9.97 5.52
CA VAL A 88 2.29 -9.00 4.43
C VAL A 88 1.33 -7.88 4.85
N THR A 89 1.17 -7.64 6.15
CA THR A 89 0.28 -6.60 6.68
C THR A 89 0.85 -5.19 6.51
N SER A 90 0.03 -4.16 6.73
CA SER A 90 0.45 -2.76 6.60
C SER A 90 1.11 -2.18 7.86
N VAL A 91 1.16 -2.92 8.97
CA VAL A 91 1.86 -2.56 10.22
C VAL A 91 2.90 -3.62 10.49
N LYS A 92 4.12 -3.24 10.86
CA LYS A 92 5.25 -4.18 10.94
C LYS A 92 5.69 -4.52 12.36
N GLN A 93 5.64 -3.58 13.32
CA GLN A 93 6.18 -3.83 14.67
C GLN A 93 5.52 -5.03 15.34
N ALA A 94 4.19 -5.02 15.44
CA ALA A 94 3.46 -6.06 16.17
C ALA A 94 3.57 -7.46 15.53
N PRO A 95 3.36 -7.66 14.21
CA PRO A 95 3.52 -8.96 13.58
C PRO A 95 4.95 -9.49 13.65
N VAL A 96 5.95 -8.64 13.37
CA VAL A 96 7.37 -9.06 13.43
C VAL A 96 7.75 -9.46 14.85
N GLN A 97 7.35 -8.68 15.86
CA GLN A 97 7.60 -9.03 17.26
C GLN A 97 6.95 -10.37 17.64
N ALA A 98 5.71 -10.62 17.18
CA ALA A 98 5.04 -11.90 17.40
C ALA A 98 5.79 -13.07 16.72
N MET A 99 6.26 -12.90 15.46
CA MET A 99 7.05 -13.92 14.77
C MET A 99 8.40 -14.18 15.43
N LEU A 100 9.04 -13.17 16.04
CA LEU A 100 10.31 -13.32 16.74
C LEU A 100 10.24 -14.20 18.00
N ALA A 101 9.04 -14.45 18.54
CA ALA A 101 8.83 -15.41 19.61
C ALA A 101 9.00 -16.87 19.13
N SER A 102 8.99 -17.14 17.82
CA SER A 102 9.32 -18.44 17.23
C SER A 102 10.82 -18.66 17.09
N GLN A 103 11.22 -19.84 16.62
CA GLN A 103 12.60 -20.15 16.21
C GLN A 103 12.82 -20.02 14.68
N ALA A 104 11.80 -19.63 13.92
CA ALA A 104 11.88 -19.41 12.48
C ALA A 104 12.74 -18.18 12.14
N GLU A 105 13.30 -18.11 10.93
CA GLU A 105 13.76 -16.84 10.38
C GLU A 105 12.55 -15.95 10.06
N VAL A 106 12.69 -14.63 10.22
CA VAL A 106 11.56 -13.68 10.26
C VAL A 106 11.83 -12.49 9.39
N VAL A 107 10.88 -12.22 8.47
CA VAL A 107 10.86 -11.02 7.62
C VAL A 107 9.42 -10.48 7.55
N GLY A 108 9.25 -9.20 7.84
CA GLY A 108 8.03 -8.48 7.54
C GLY A 108 8.07 -7.92 6.12
N LEU A 109 7.00 -8.08 5.37
CA LEU A 109 6.83 -7.51 4.04
C LEU A 109 5.64 -6.54 4.05
N HIS A 110 5.75 -5.42 3.35
CA HIS A 110 4.62 -4.54 3.11
C HIS A 110 4.56 -4.14 1.64
N PRO A 111 3.74 -4.80 0.82
CA PRO A 111 3.44 -4.34 -0.52
C PRO A 111 2.64 -3.04 -0.46
N MET A 112 3.19 -1.94 -1.01
CA MET A 112 2.57 -0.62 -0.99
C MET A 112 1.42 -0.49 -1.99
N THR A 113 0.59 -1.52 -2.12
CA THR A 113 -0.56 -1.57 -3.03
C THR A 113 -1.57 -2.61 -2.57
N ALA A 114 -2.85 -2.43 -2.93
CA ALA A 114 -3.81 -3.53 -2.91
C ALA A 114 -3.38 -4.61 -3.91
N PRO A 115 -3.88 -5.87 -3.79
CA PRO A 115 -3.52 -6.94 -4.71
C PRO A 115 -3.76 -6.49 -6.17
N PRO A 116 -2.71 -6.42 -7.00
CA PRO A 116 -2.86 -5.94 -8.36
C PRO A 116 -3.53 -6.99 -9.25
N LYS A 117 -4.06 -6.55 -10.39
CA LYS A 117 -4.52 -7.46 -11.45
C LYS A 117 -3.34 -8.12 -12.18
N SER A 118 -2.16 -7.47 -12.17
CA SER A 118 -0.93 -7.99 -12.76
C SER A 118 -0.37 -9.18 -11.96
N PRO A 119 0.38 -10.10 -12.59
CA PRO A 119 0.96 -11.25 -11.92
C PRO A 119 2.12 -10.90 -10.98
N THR A 120 2.70 -9.71 -11.08
CA THR A 120 3.82 -9.21 -10.28
C THR A 120 3.50 -7.83 -9.69
N LEU A 121 4.43 -7.30 -8.88
CA LEU A 121 4.38 -5.95 -8.33
C LEU A 121 5.22 -4.94 -9.14
N LYS A 122 5.43 -5.18 -10.43
CA LYS A 122 6.19 -4.27 -11.29
C LYS A 122 5.67 -2.83 -11.18
N GLY A 123 6.58 -1.88 -10.95
CA GLY A 123 6.24 -0.47 -10.75
C GLY A 123 5.58 -0.14 -9.40
N ARG A 124 5.70 -1.04 -8.42
CA ARG A 124 5.21 -0.84 -7.05
C ARG A 124 6.37 -1.00 -6.06
N VAL A 125 6.23 -0.36 -4.92
CA VAL A 125 7.18 -0.48 -3.81
C VAL A 125 6.80 -1.66 -2.92
N MET A 126 7.80 -2.39 -2.44
CA MET A 126 7.73 -3.41 -1.39
C MET A 126 8.67 -3.01 -0.26
N VAL A 127 8.15 -2.74 0.91
CA VAL A 127 9.03 -2.55 2.08
C VAL A 127 9.35 -3.91 2.69
N VAL A 128 10.63 -4.13 2.97
CA VAL A 128 11.20 -5.37 3.48
C VAL A 128 11.82 -5.10 4.85
N CYS A 129 11.24 -5.67 5.90
CA CYS A 129 11.70 -5.55 7.29
C CYS A 129 12.35 -6.86 7.73
N GLN A 130 13.66 -6.97 7.52
CA GLN A 130 14.44 -8.13 8.00
C GLN A 130 14.63 -8.02 9.51
N ALA A 131 14.18 -9.04 10.26
CA ALA A 131 14.31 -9.06 11.72
C ALA A 131 15.24 -10.19 12.21
N ARG A 132 15.12 -11.38 11.66
CA ARG A 132 16.04 -12.51 11.89
C ARG A 132 16.13 -13.30 10.58
N LEU A 133 17.21 -13.12 9.82
CA LEU A 133 17.38 -13.71 8.50
C LEU A 133 18.87 -14.06 8.28
N GLN A 134 19.15 -15.32 8.00
CA GLN A 134 20.50 -15.83 7.71
C GLN A 134 20.45 -16.81 6.54
N HIS A 135 19.87 -17.98 6.76
CA HIS A 135 19.84 -19.08 5.80
C HIS A 135 18.94 -18.78 4.59
N TRP A 136 17.81 -18.08 4.82
CA TRP A 136 16.82 -17.77 3.80
C TRP A 136 17.10 -16.48 3.01
N GLN A 137 18.21 -15.79 3.25
CA GLN A 137 18.55 -14.54 2.55
C GLN A 137 18.60 -14.70 1.02
N PRO A 138 19.20 -15.78 0.44
CA PRO A 138 19.20 -15.97 -1.02
C PRO A 138 17.79 -16.19 -1.59
N TRP A 139 16.93 -16.86 -0.85
CA TRP A 139 15.54 -17.06 -1.26
C TRP A 139 14.73 -15.74 -1.22
N LEU A 140 14.91 -14.93 -0.17
CA LEU A 140 14.29 -13.61 -0.11
C LEU A 140 14.73 -12.72 -1.29
N ALA A 141 16.01 -12.73 -1.65
CA ALA A 141 16.49 -12.00 -2.82
C ALA A 141 15.83 -12.49 -4.12
N ARG A 142 15.64 -13.81 -4.28
CA ARG A 142 14.90 -14.40 -5.40
C ARG A 142 13.43 -13.98 -5.39
N LEU A 143 12.77 -13.96 -4.23
CA LEU A 143 11.39 -13.48 -4.08
C LEU A 143 11.26 -12.02 -4.53
N CYS A 144 12.13 -11.13 -4.04
CA CYS A 144 12.13 -9.71 -4.42
C CYS A 144 12.34 -9.53 -5.93
N SER A 145 13.25 -10.30 -6.52
CA SER A 145 13.48 -10.28 -7.97
C SER A 145 12.25 -10.76 -8.76
N ALA A 146 11.61 -11.85 -8.33
CA ALA A 146 10.42 -12.40 -8.98
C ALA A 146 9.21 -11.46 -8.88
N LEU A 147 9.08 -10.73 -7.76
CA LEU A 147 8.05 -9.72 -7.57
C LEU A 147 8.21 -8.52 -8.52
N GLN A 148 9.41 -8.26 -9.02
CA GLN A 148 9.73 -7.09 -9.86
C GLN A 148 9.37 -5.75 -9.20
N ALA A 149 9.30 -5.73 -7.86
CA ALA A 149 9.02 -4.54 -7.08
C ALA A 149 10.28 -3.75 -6.80
N GLU A 150 10.13 -2.46 -6.55
CA GLU A 150 11.16 -1.66 -5.90
C GLU A 150 11.22 -2.04 -4.41
N CYS A 151 12.24 -2.77 -4.00
CA CYS A 151 12.37 -3.27 -2.63
C CYS A 151 13.16 -2.29 -1.76
N VAL A 152 12.51 -1.73 -0.74
CA VAL A 152 13.08 -0.79 0.23
C VAL A 152 13.29 -1.50 1.56
N GLN A 153 14.51 -1.42 2.12
CA GLN A 153 14.84 -2.02 3.42
C GLN A 153 14.52 -1.05 4.55
N ALA A 154 13.88 -1.53 5.61
CA ALA A 154 13.60 -0.74 6.81
C ALA A 154 13.59 -1.63 8.06
N SER A 155 13.79 -1.03 9.25
CA SER A 155 13.40 -1.70 10.49
C SER A 155 11.88 -1.64 10.67
N PRO A 156 11.26 -2.58 11.41
CA PRO A 156 9.82 -2.53 11.67
C PRO A 156 9.36 -1.22 12.32
N GLU A 157 10.16 -0.67 13.25
CA GLU A 157 9.86 0.60 13.89
C GLU A 157 9.94 1.78 12.93
N HIS A 158 11.01 1.85 12.12
CA HIS A 158 11.17 2.90 11.11
C HIS A 158 10.04 2.84 10.07
N HIS A 159 9.70 1.63 9.63
CA HIS A 159 8.56 1.40 8.73
C HIS A 159 7.28 2.01 9.31
N ASP A 160 6.91 1.67 10.55
CA ASP A 160 5.64 2.13 11.12
C ASP A 160 5.62 3.65 11.35
N LYS A 161 6.77 4.26 11.70
CA LYS A 161 6.91 5.73 11.74
C LYS A 161 6.67 6.38 10.37
N VAL A 162 7.27 5.83 9.32
CA VAL A 162 7.09 6.32 7.94
C VAL A 162 5.65 6.10 7.49
N MET A 163 5.05 4.94 7.78
CA MET A 163 3.66 4.63 7.40
C MET A 163 2.63 5.50 8.13
N ALA A 164 2.96 6.02 9.31
CA ALA A 164 2.11 7.03 9.94
C ALA A 164 1.97 8.29 9.09
N LEU A 165 3.00 8.66 8.31
CA LEU A 165 2.97 9.82 7.42
C LEU A 165 2.47 9.47 6.01
N VAL A 166 3.10 8.50 5.35
CA VAL A 166 2.81 8.23 3.92
C VAL A 166 1.52 7.44 3.69
N GLN A 167 0.97 6.81 4.73
CA GLN A 167 -0.24 6.02 4.64
C GLN A 167 -1.34 6.53 5.56
N ALA A 168 -1.13 6.52 6.88
CA ALA A 168 -2.19 6.84 7.83
C ALA A 168 -2.60 8.32 7.79
N MET A 169 -1.66 9.26 7.69
CA MET A 169 -1.96 10.68 7.54
C MET A 169 -2.75 10.95 6.26
N VAL A 170 -2.35 10.37 5.13
CA VAL A 170 -3.08 10.50 3.86
C VAL A 170 -4.52 10.00 4.00
N HIS A 171 -4.72 8.84 4.63
CA HIS A 171 -6.08 8.34 4.86
C HIS A 171 -6.87 9.25 5.81
N ALA A 172 -6.28 9.68 6.92
CA ALA A 172 -6.96 10.52 7.91
C ALA A 172 -7.40 11.87 7.33
N THR A 173 -6.53 12.53 6.56
CA THR A 173 -6.86 13.81 5.91
C THR A 173 -8.02 13.68 4.93
N HIS A 174 -8.01 12.64 4.08
CA HIS A 174 -9.11 12.42 3.12
C HIS A 174 -10.42 11.97 3.79
N LEU A 175 -10.35 11.21 4.89
CA LEU A 175 -11.53 10.89 5.69
C LEU A 175 -12.11 12.14 6.37
N ALA A 176 -11.26 13.03 6.88
CA ALA A 176 -11.70 14.31 7.44
C ALA A 176 -12.33 15.21 6.37
N GLN A 177 -11.70 15.31 5.18
CA GLN A 177 -12.27 16.03 4.04
C GLN A 177 -13.64 15.47 3.64
N ALA A 178 -13.80 14.14 3.58
CA ALA A 178 -15.06 13.49 3.30
C ALA A 178 -16.13 13.85 4.35
N GLY A 179 -15.74 13.94 5.62
CA GLY A 179 -16.60 14.43 6.70
C GLY A 179 -17.08 15.85 6.47
N VAL A 180 -16.17 16.76 6.11
CA VAL A 180 -16.53 18.16 5.77
C VAL A 180 -17.47 18.23 4.57
N LEU A 181 -17.18 17.49 3.49
CA LEU A 181 -18.06 17.44 2.32
C LEU A 181 -19.47 16.94 2.67
N ARG A 182 -19.57 15.93 3.54
CA ARG A 182 -20.85 15.43 4.05
C ARG A 182 -21.61 16.51 4.82
N ASP A 183 -20.92 17.26 5.68
CA ASP A 183 -21.53 18.27 6.54
C ASP A 183 -22.08 19.45 5.71
N TYR A 184 -21.45 19.79 4.56
CA TYR A 184 -21.92 20.81 3.62
C TYR A 184 -22.96 20.28 2.60
N ALA A 185 -23.16 18.98 2.49
CA ALA A 185 -24.08 18.41 1.50
C ALA A 185 -25.55 18.92 1.60
N PRO A 186 -26.12 19.24 2.79
CA PRO A 186 -27.44 19.83 2.89
C PRO A 186 -27.58 21.21 2.21
N GLU A 187 -26.48 21.98 2.15
CA GLU A 187 -26.48 23.34 1.57
C GLU A 187 -26.05 23.33 0.11
N LEU A 188 -25.04 22.58 -0.25
CA LEU A 188 -24.35 22.63 -1.55
C LEU A 188 -24.68 21.44 -2.46
N GLY A 189 -25.42 20.45 -1.96
CA GLY A 189 -25.75 19.24 -2.68
C GLY A 189 -24.66 18.15 -2.54
N SER A 190 -24.85 17.06 -3.26
CA SER A 190 -23.90 15.94 -3.25
C SER A 190 -22.59 16.28 -3.97
N LEU A 191 -21.60 15.40 -3.87
CA LEU A 191 -20.34 15.54 -4.62
C LEU A 191 -20.57 15.80 -6.12
N ALA A 192 -21.60 15.19 -6.74
CA ALA A 192 -21.93 15.42 -8.14
C ALA A 192 -22.28 16.87 -8.46
N ALA A 193 -22.84 17.62 -7.49
CA ALA A 193 -23.14 19.04 -7.65
C ALA A 193 -21.87 19.92 -7.60
N LEU A 194 -20.82 19.46 -6.93
CA LEU A 194 -19.54 20.16 -6.79
C LEU A 194 -18.58 19.89 -7.96
N LEU A 195 -18.67 18.72 -8.59
CA LEU A 195 -17.77 18.33 -9.69
C LEU A 195 -17.69 19.32 -10.86
N PRO A 196 -18.75 20.04 -11.27
CA PRO A 196 -18.64 21.08 -12.31
C PRO A 196 -17.67 22.22 -11.97
N TYR A 197 -17.40 22.44 -10.69
CA TYR A 197 -16.48 23.49 -10.19
C TYR A 197 -15.09 22.95 -9.85
N ARG A 198 -14.77 21.70 -10.19
CA ARG A 198 -13.55 21.03 -9.79
C ARG A 198 -12.30 21.67 -10.37
N SER A 199 -11.27 21.78 -9.54
CA SER A 199 -9.87 21.88 -9.98
C SER A 199 -9.26 20.48 -10.09
N ALA A 200 -8.11 20.33 -10.74
CA ALA A 200 -7.36 19.07 -10.79
C ALA A 200 -7.04 18.54 -9.38
N SER A 201 -6.70 19.42 -8.43
CA SER A 201 -6.47 19.03 -7.02
C SER A 201 -7.72 18.42 -6.38
N PHE A 202 -8.88 19.07 -6.54
CA PHE A 202 -10.14 18.59 -5.98
C PHE A 202 -10.54 17.24 -6.59
N GLU A 203 -10.30 17.06 -7.90
CA GLU A 203 -10.61 15.81 -8.60
C GLU A 203 -9.73 14.66 -8.09
N LEU A 204 -8.44 14.91 -7.83
CA LEU A 204 -7.54 13.92 -7.22
C LEU A 204 -7.94 13.57 -5.79
N ASP A 205 -8.21 14.57 -4.94
CA ASP A 205 -8.66 14.35 -3.56
C ASP A 205 -9.93 13.52 -3.52
N THR A 206 -10.93 13.87 -4.36
CA THR A 206 -12.20 13.13 -4.39
C THR A 206 -12.04 11.72 -4.96
N ALA A 207 -11.12 11.50 -5.90
CA ALA A 207 -10.79 10.15 -6.37
C ALA A 207 -10.16 9.29 -5.27
N ILE A 208 -9.26 9.86 -4.44
CA ILE A 208 -8.68 9.18 -3.28
C ILE A 208 -9.76 8.88 -2.23
N ILE A 209 -10.62 9.86 -1.91
CA ILE A 209 -11.77 9.67 -1.01
C ILE A 209 -12.66 8.53 -1.51
N ALA A 210 -13.06 8.56 -2.79
CA ALA A 210 -13.90 7.51 -3.38
C ALA A 210 -13.24 6.14 -3.30
N ARG A 211 -11.94 6.04 -3.55
CA ARG A 211 -11.16 4.80 -3.41
C ARG A 211 -11.19 4.29 -1.96
N ILE A 212 -10.95 5.15 -0.97
CA ILE A 212 -10.97 4.79 0.44
C ILE A 212 -12.35 4.24 0.83
N LEU A 213 -13.41 4.95 0.46
CA LEU A 213 -14.78 4.61 0.82
C LEU A 213 -15.33 3.38 0.06
N SER A 214 -14.74 3.01 -1.09
CA SER A 214 -15.18 1.85 -1.88
C SER A 214 -14.52 0.53 -1.47
N LEU A 215 -13.45 0.58 -0.68
CA LEU A 215 -12.72 -0.61 -0.25
C LEU A 215 -13.18 -1.11 1.12
N ASN A 216 -12.63 -2.25 1.57
CA ASN A 216 -12.97 -2.81 2.88
C ASN A 216 -12.57 -1.83 4.02
N PRO A 217 -13.54 -1.29 4.79
CA PRO A 217 -13.27 -0.30 5.83
C PRO A 217 -12.34 -0.83 6.94
N ALA A 218 -12.34 -2.13 7.23
CA ALA A 218 -11.48 -2.72 8.24
C ALA A 218 -9.97 -2.51 7.97
N ILE A 219 -9.57 -2.37 6.71
CA ILE A 219 -8.16 -2.09 6.36
C ILE A 219 -7.76 -0.70 6.86
N TYR A 220 -8.60 0.31 6.62
CA TYR A 220 -8.34 1.69 7.02
C TYR A 220 -8.44 1.85 8.54
N GLU A 221 -9.41 1.20 9.17
CA GLU A 221 -9.53 1.11 10.62
C GLU A 221 -8.25 0.51 11.23
N ASP A 222 -7.85 -0.67 10.79
CA ASP A 222 -6.69 -1.37 11.32
C ASP A 222 -5.38 -0.59 11.13
N ILE A 223 -5.22 0.15 10.03
CA ILE A 223 -4.06 1.04 9.80
C ILE A 223 -4.05 2.19 10.82
N GLN A 224 -5.20 2.83 11.06
CA GLN A 224 -5.29 3.96 12.00
C GLN A 224 -5.08 3.52 13.45
N PHE A 225 -5.67 2.41 13.87
CA PHE A 225 -5.64 1.96 15.25
C PHE A 225 -4.44 1.02 15.57
N GLY A 226 -3.91 0.35 14.58
CA GLY A 226 -2.83 -0.63 14.75
C GLY A 226 -1.41 -0.05 14.73
N ASN A 227 -1.21 1.14 14.18
CA ASN A 227 0.11 1.78 14.13
C ASN A 227 0.30 2.74 15.32
N PRO A 228 1.27 2.48 16.23
CA PRO A 228 1.46 3.27 17.45
C PRO A 228 1.90 4.72 17.20
N HIS A 229 2.35 5.05 15.99
CA HIS A 229 2.79 6.39 15.62
C HIS A 229 1.67 7.27 15.04
N VAL A 230 0.46 6.74 14.88
CA VAL A 230 -0.67 7.49 14.29
C VAL A 230 -1.19 8.56 15.24
N LEU A 231 -1.41 8.24 16.51
CA LEU A 231 -1.93 9.24 17.46
C LEU A 231 -1.01 10.48 17.58
N PRO A 232 0.31 10.35 17.79
CA PRO A 232 1.22 11.51 17.80
C PRO A 232 1.25 12.28 16.48
N MET A 233 1.07 11.61 15.35
CA MET A 233 0.96 12.25 14.04
C MET A 233 -0.33 13.09 13.94
N LEU A 234 -1.48 12.54 14.36
CA LEU A 234 -2.76 13.25 14.36
C LEU A 234 -2.75 14.49 15.25
N GLU A 235 -2.13 14.41 16.43
CA GLU A 235 -1.95 15.56 17.32
C GLU A 235 -1.20 16.70 16.63
N ARG A 236 -0.13 16.38 15.89
CA ARG A 236 0.61 17.38 15.11
C ARG A 236 -0.22 17.95 13.97
N LEU A 237 -0.96 17.10 13.24
CA LEU A 237 -1.84 17.54 12.15
C LEU A 237 -2.92 18.49 12.65
N ILE A 238 -3.56 18.17 13.77
CA ILE A 238 -4.56 19.04 14.43
C ILE A 238 -3.93 20.37 14.80
N THR A 239 -2.73 20.38 15.37
CA THR A 239 -2.01 21.61 15.72
C THR A 239 -1.75 22.49 14.50
N GLN A 240 -1.36 21.92 13.36
CA GLN A 240 -1.16 22.68 12.12
C GLN A 240 -2.48 23.27 11.58
N LEU A 241 -3.58 22.51 11.63
CA LEU A 241 -4.90 23.02 11.24
C LEU A 241 -5.40 24.14 12.18
N GLN A 242 -5.18 24.03 13.48
CA GLN A 242 -5.50 25.07 14.44
C GLN A 242 -4.68 26.35 14.21
N THR A 243 -3.39 26.22 13.89
CA THR A 243 -2.53 27.34 13.50
C THR A 243 -3.05 28.05 12.27
N LEU A 244 -3.40 27.30 11.22
CA LEU A 244 -4.03 27.84 10.02
C LEU A 244 -5.34 28.58 10.35
N GLN A 245 -6.22 27.95 11.10
CA GLN A 245 -7.50 28.52 11.53
C GLN A 245 -7.30 29.84 12.28
N ALA A 246 -6.37 29.89 13.23
CA ALA A 246 -6.10 31.09 14.04
C ALA A 246 -5.59 32.24 13.16
N GLN A 247 -4.71 31.98 12.20
CA GLN A 247 -4.21 32.99 11.27
C GLN A 247 -5.34 33.54 10.37
N VAL A 248 -6.17 32.66 9.83
CA VAL A 248 -7.32 33.07 9.00
C VAL A 248 -8.34 33.87 9.82
N ALA A 249 -8.61 33.49 11.06
CA ALA A 249 -9.55 34.18 11.94
C ALA A 249 -9.07 35.62 12.31
N ARG A 250 -7.75 35.83 12.47
CA ARG A 250 -7.20 37.17 12.68
C ARG A 250 -7.37 38.08 11.46
N GLY A 251 -7.04 37.58 10.27
CA GLY A 251 -7.29 38.26 8.99
C GLY A 251 -6.48 39.54 8.73
N ASP A 252 -5.65 40.02 9.69
CA ASP A 252 -4.81 41.20 9.56
C ASP A 252 -3.54 40.95 8.72
N ASP A 253 -2.78 42.01 8.42
CA ASP A 253 -1.58 41.91 7.58
C ASP A 253 -0.46 41.10 8.26
N ASP A 254 -0.35 41.15 9.58
CA ASP A 254 0.60 40.34 10.34
C ASP A 254 0.25 38.87 10.28
N ALA A 255 -1.04 38.50 10.36
CA ALA A 255 -1.51 37.12 10.18
C ALA A 255 -1.24 36.61 8.77
N ARG A 256 -1.44 37.46 7.74
CA ARG A 256 -1.11 37.13 6.35
C ARG A 256 0.40 36.93 6.14
N ALA A 257 1.22 37.76 6.76
CA ALA A 257 2.68 37.62 6.72
C ALA A 257 3.11 36.31 7.41
N ALA A 258 2.56 36.02 8.60
CA ALA A 258 2.81 34.79 9.34
C ALA A 258 2.35 33.54 8.55
N PHE A 259 1.17 33.58 7.94
CA PHE A 259 0.69 32.51 7.05
C PHE A 259 1.67 32.22 5.92
N ARG A 260 2.10 33.27 5.21
CA ARG A 260 3.05 33.13 4.10
C ARG A 260 4.38 32.55 4.59
N GLN A 261 4.92 33.05 5.68
CA GLN A 261 6.20 32.57 6.19
C GLN A 261 6.09 31.12 6.69
N GLN A 262 5.21 30.86 7.66
CA GLN A 262 5.19 29.59 8.38
C GLN A 262 4.57 28.43 7.55
N LEU A 263 3.49 28.71 6.80
CA LEU A 263 2.75 27.63 6.10
C LEU A 263 3.19 27.45 4.65
N LEU A 264 3.80 28.44 4.02
CA LEU A 264 4.28 28.31 2.65
C LEU A 264 5.81 28.24 2.57
N LEU A 265 6.53 29.26 3.05
CA LEU A 265 7.97 29.33 2.84
C LEU A 265 8.74 28.35 3.70
N ASP A 266 8.48 28.28 5.00
CA ASP A 266 9.15 27.34 5.90
C ASP A 266 8.88 25.88 5.51
N ASN A 267 7.63 25.55 5.09
CA ASN A 267 7.29 24.21 4.59
C ASN A 267 8.00 23.90 3.28
N ARG A 268 8.06 24.86 2.33
CA ARG A 268 8.81 24.67 1.10
C ARG A 268 10.28 24.39 1.38
N ASP A 269 10.90 25.17 2.26
CA ASP A 269 12.30 25.03 2.61
C ASP A 269 12.58 23.70 3.33
N ALA A 270 11.67 23.26 4.20
CA ALA A 270 11.75 21.96 4.89
C ALA A 270 11.57 20.77 3.93
N LEU A 271 10.71 20.88 2.92
CA LEU A 271 10.51 19.83 1.92
C LEU A 271 11.63 19.77 0.87
N GLY A 272 12.36 20.88 0.68
CA GLY A 272 13.45 21.00 -0.28
C GLY A 272 12.98 21.39 -1.68
N GLU A 273 13.71 22.30 -2.30
CA GLU A 273 13.36 22.90 -3.60
C GLU A 273 13.21 21.86 -4.72
N THR A 274 14.14 20.90 -4.78
CA THR A 274 14.11 19.83 -5.79
C THR A 274 12.84 18.97 -5.66
N SER A 275 12.50 18.53 -4.46
CA SER A 275 11.30 17.70 -4.21
C SER A 275 10.02 18.46 -4.54
N VAL A 276 9.97 19.75 -4.23
CA VAL A 276 8.81 20.61 -4.57
C VAL A 276 8.67 20.76 -6.07
N ALA A 277 9.78 21.00 -6.80
CA ALA A 277 9.78 21.12 -8.26
C ALA A 277 9.35 19.81 -8.96
N GLU A 278 9.88 18.67 -8.52
CA GLU A 278 9.51 17.34 -9.03
C GLU A 278 8.05 17.01 -8.74
N GLY A 279 7.57 17.35 -7.54
CA GLY A 279 6.16 17.18 -7.15
C GLY A 279 5.23 18.02 -8.04
N ASN A 280 5.56 19.29 -8.29
CA ASN A 280 4.78 20.15 -9.19
C ASN A 280 4.76 19.62 -10.62
N TYR A 281 5.91 19.19 -11.14
CA TYR A 281 6.00 18.57 -12.46
C TYR A 281 5.12 17.32 -12.57
N THR A 282 5.13 16.47 -11.53
CA THR A 282 4.29 15.29 -11.47
C THR A 282 2.81 15.66 -11.45
N PHE A 283 2.42 16.67 -10.67
CA PHE A 283 1.05 17.15 -10.60
C PHE A 283 0.53 17.66 -11.96
N GLU A 284 1.34 18.42 -12.69
CA GLU A 284 0.97 18.88 -14.04
C GLU A 284 0.73 17.70 -14.99
N ARG A 285 1.57 16.69 -14.98
CA ARG A 285 1.38 15.45 -15.79
C ARG A 285 0.12 14.70 -15.43
N VAL A 286 -0.20 14.60 -14.15
CA VAL A 286 -1.44 13.97 -13.69
C VAL A 286 -2.65 14.79 -14.17
N GLY A 287 -2.57 16.12 -14.20
CA GLY A 287 -3.61 16.99 -14.76
C GLY A 287 -3.93 16.66 -16.23
N TYR A 288 -2.92 16.42 -17.05
CA TYR A 288 -3.13 15.96 -18.44
C TYR A 288 -3.79 14.59 -18.50
N LEU A 289 -3.35 13.63 -17.67
CA LEU A 289 -3.96 12.30 -17.60
C LEU A 289 -5.42 12.35 -17.18
N LEU A 290 -5.79 13.23 -16.24
CA LEU A 290 -7.18 13.40 -15.82
C LEU A 290 -8.05 13.93 -16.96
N ALA A 291 -7.52 14.90 -17.74
CA ALA A 291 -8.23 15.40 -18.92
C ALA A 291 -8.48 14.29 -19.95
N ASP A 292 -7.47 13.46 -20.22
CA ASP A 292 -7.59 12.32 -21.15
C ASP A 292 -8.59 11.27 -20.65
N LEU A 293 -8.65 11.02 -19.32
CA LEU A 293 -9.59 10.06 -18.73
C LEU A 293 -11.04 10.52 -18.72
N THR A 294 -11.31 11.81 -18.89
CA THR A 294 -12.67 12.35 -18.96
C THR A 294 -13.32 12.15 -20.33
N GLU A 295 -12.55 11.87 -21.37
CA GLU A 295 -13.09 11.55 -22.70
C GLU A 295 -13.70 10.15 -22.73
N ARG A 296 -14.94 10.05 -23.24
CA ARG A 296 -15.71 8.79 -23.30
C ARG A 296 -15.10 7.70 -24.18
N GLN A 297 -14.03 8.00 -24.91
CA GLN A 297 -13.35 7.10 -25.86
C GLN A 297 -11.93 6.76 -25.44
N ALA A 298 -11.54 6.98 -24.19
CA ALA A 298 -10.24 6.61 -23.67
C ALA A 298 -10.11 5.07 -23.58
N LEU A 299 -9.04 4.53 -24.15
CA LEU A 299 -8.66 3.12 -24.07
C LEU A 299 -7.36 3.00 -23.28
N SER A 300 -7.41 2.36 -22.11
CA SER A 300 -6.21 2.00 -21.37
C SER A 300 -5.76 0.59 -21.74
N VAL A 301 -4.55 0.49 -22.30
CA VAL A 301 -3.95 -0.81 -22.64
C VAL A 301 -2.82 -1.10 -21.67
N HIS A 302 -2.95 -2.21 -20.95
CA HIS A 302 -1.89 -2.72 -20.09
C HIS A 302 -1.02 -3.71 -20.88
N LEU A 303 0.25 -3.39 -21.02
CA LEU A 303 1.24 -4.31 -21.62
C LEU A 303 1.89 -5.09 -20.45
N PRO A 304 1.58 -6.39 -20.29
CA PRO A 304 2.07 -7.17 -19.16
C PRO A 304 3.58 -7.42 -19.20
N GLU A 305 4.16 -7.35 -20.39
CA GLU A 305 5.60 -7.54 -20.63
C GLU A 305 6.18 -6.34 -21.37
N ASP A 306 7.22 -5.76 -20.79
CA ASP A 306 7.98 -4.69 -21.41
C ASP A 306 9.04 -5.30 -22.35
N ARG A 307 8.65 -5.49 -23.62
CA ARG A 307 9.55 -5.96 -24.68
C ARG A 307 9.83 -4.84 -25.65
N ALA A 308 11.05 -4.77 -26.16
CA ALA A 308 11.40 -3.84 -27.24
C ALA A 308 10.43 -4.01 -28.42
N GLY A 309 9.73 -2.93 -28.79
CA GLY A 309 8.76 -2.92 -29.90
C GLY A 309 7.30 -3.17 -29.50
N SER A 310 6.96 -3.50 -28.24
CA SER A 310 5.57 -3.70 -27.82
C SER A 310 4.68 -2.48 -28.07
N LEU A 311 5.16 -1.29 -27.77
CA LEU A 311 4.44 -0.04 -28.04
C LEU A 311 4.26 0.18 -29.55
N ARG A 312 5.28 -0.08 -30.37
CA ARG A 312 5.18 0.01 -31.82
C ARG A 312 4.13 -0.94 -32.40
N ALA A 313 4.10 -2.18 -31.91
CA ALA A 313 3.12 -3.17 -32.35
C ALA A 313 1.68 -2.74 -32.00
N LEU A 314 1.48 -2.18 -30.82
CA LEU A 314 0.20 -1.60 -30.39
C LEU A 314 -0.22 -0.44 -31.29
N LEU A 315 0.66 0.52 -31.53
CA LEU A 315 0.38 1.67 -32.39
C LEU A 315 0.06 1.27 -33.84
N HIS A 316 0.70 0.24 -34.35
CA HIS A 316 0.43 -0.29 -35.68
C HIS A 316 -0.99 -0.86 -35.82
N VAL A 317 -1.57 -1.42 -34.74
CA VAL A 317 -2.97 -1.85 -34.75
C VAL A 317 -3.92 -0.64 -34.95
N PHE A 318 -3.69 0.46 -34.24
CA PHE A 318 -4.50 1.66 -34.41
C PHE A 318 -4.35 2.25 -35.83
N GLU A 319 -3.14 2.28 -36.35
CA GLU A 319 -2.85 2.73 -37.72
C GLU A 319 -3.61 1.89 -38.77
N GLN A 320 -3.57 0.55 -38.64
CA GLN A 320 -4.29 -0.37 -39.55
C GLN A 320 -5.81 -0.14 -39.57
N HIS A 321 -6.37 0.31 -38.46
CA HIS A 321 -7.79 0.63 -38.33
C HIS A 321 -8.15 2.09 -38.59
N GLY A 322 -7.17 2.91 -39.02
CA GLY A 322 -7.38 4.34 -39.31
C GLY A 322 -7.75 5.17 -38.09
N ILE A 323 -7.39 4.72 -36.89
CA ILE A 323 -7.68 5.41 -35.63
C ILE A 323 -6.54 6.38 -35.33
N SER A 324 -6.86 7.67 -35.23
CA SER A 324 -5.93 8.71 -34.76
C SER A 324 -5.95 8.76 -33.23
N LEU A 325 -4.77 8.76 -32.63
CA LEU A 325 -4.60 8.90 -31.18
C LEU A 325 -4.32 10.36 -30.84
N ALA A 326 -5.04 10.90 -29.88
CA ALA A 326 -4.86 12.27 -29.41
C ALA A 326 -3.68 12.36 -28.41
N SER A 327 -3.47 11.30 -27.61
CA SER A 327 -2.35 11.18 -26.67
C SER A 327 -1.97 9.70 -26.47
N ILE A 328 -0.75 9.46 -26.01
CA ILE A 328 -0.22 8.13 -25.69
C ILE A 328 0.44 8.18 -24.33
#